data_5bf1f0bc3d6b4f9a79fa115086d8dc69
#
_entry.id   5bf1f0bc3d6b4f9a79fa115086d8dc69
#
_cell.length_a   1.000
_cell.length_b   1.000
_cell.length_c   1.000
_cell.angle_alpha   90.00
_cell.angle_beta   90.00
_cell.angle_gamma   90.00
#
_symmetry.space_group_name_H-M   'P 1'
#
loop_
_entity.id
_entity.type
_entity.pdbx_description
1 polymer ?
#
loop_
_entity_poly.entity_id
_entity_poly.type
_entity_poly.pdbx_seq_one_letter_code
_entity_poly.pdbx_strand_id
1 'polypeptide(L)'
;MSLPESWFAQIDVPAALEGAWREARQRLTEGLDAAGADPAVTDAWLSLSDVRRRELARLVLLSDFALDALVTRPALLPGLIDSGELEAAPNRAQIEDALHQALAEADDEASLHRALRRFRQARMLGIVWRDLNGAEMWQTAAKVSELAEVCLEGALGWLETHLAPRWGSPAPVSYTHLTL
;
A
#
# COMPACT_ATOMS: atom_id res chain seq x y z
N MET A 1 -17.60 -10.73 -1.39
CA MET A 1 -16.76 -11.90 -0.98
C MET A 1 -16.97 -12.12 0.50
N SER A 2 -17.48 -13.29 0.91
CA SER A 2 -17.72 -13.57 2.34
C SER A 2 -16.66 -14.53 2.87
N LEU A 3 -15.97 -14.11 3.94
CA LEU A 3 -15.04 -14.99 4.65
C LEU A 3 -15.85 -15.82 5.66
N PRO A 4 -15.77 -17.18 5.62
CA PRO A 4 -16.49 -18.02 6.57
C PRO A 4 -15.93 -17.89 7.99
N GLU A 5 -16.75 -18.13 9.01
CA GLU A 5 -16.33 -18.12 10.43
C GLU A 5 -15.11 -19.01 10.70
N SER A 6 -15.05 -20.17 10.05
CA SER A 6 -13.91 -21.11 10.16
C SER A 6 -12.58 -20.51 9.68
N TRP A 7 -12.61 -19.48 8.81
CA TRP A 7 -11.41 -18.80 8.34
C TRP A 7 -10.68 -18.07 9.47
N PHE A 8 -11.42 -17.61 10.49
CA PHE A 8 -10.90 -16.91 11.65
C PHE A 8 -10.57 -17.83 12.84
N ALA A 9 -10.92 -19.11 12.77
CA ALA A 9 -10.87 -20.06 13.91
C ALA A 9 -9.43 -20.31 14.47
N GLN A 10 -8.39 -20.09 13.65
CA GLN A 10 -6.99 -20.27 14.04
C GLN A 10 -6.31 -18.98 14.54
N ILE A 11 -7.09 -17.88 14.69
CA ILE A 11 -6.56 -16.60 15.10
C ILE A 11 -6.80 -16.44 16.59
N ASP A 12 -5.72 -16.54 17.37
CA ASP A 12 -5.74 -16.28 18.81
C ASP A 12 -5.36 -14.83 19.08
N VAL A 13 -6.21 -14.13 19.83
CA VAL A 13 -6.05 -12.71 20.17
C VAL A 13 -6.09 -12.58 21.69
N PRO A 14 -5.18 -11.79 22.30
CA PRO A 14 -5.21 -11.52 23.71
C PRO A 14 -6.59 -11.01 24.19
N ALA A 15 -7.06 -11.47 25.35
CA ALA A 15 -8.38 -11.13 25.90
C ALA A 15 -8.65 -9.61 25.95
N ALA A 16 -7.61 -8.82 26.21
CA ALA A 16 -7.70 -7.35 26.21
C ALA A 16 -8.03 -6.75 24.83
N LEU A 17 -7.80 -7.46 23.75
CA LEU A 17 -8.01 -7.02 22.35
C LEU A 17 -9.21 -7.68 21.68
N GLU A 18 -9.92 -8.59 22.34
CA GLU A 18 -11.06 -9.32 21.76
C GLU A 18 -12.16 -8.40 21.23
N GLY A 19 -12.43 -7.30 21.93
CA GLY A 19 -13.43 -6.31 21.50
C GLY A 19 -13.02 -5.63 20.20
N ALA A 20 -11.79 -5.13 20.12
CA ALA A 20 -11.24 -4.49 18.92
C ALA A 20 -11.11 -5.49 17.76
N TRP A 21 -10.74 -6.73 18.05
CA TRP A 21 -10.69 -7.80 17.04
C TRP A 21 -12.06 -8.11 16.45
N ARG A 22 -13.10 -8.17 17.26
CA ARG A 22 -14.47 -8.41 16.79
C ARG A 22 -14.92 -7.30 15.84
N GLU A 23 -14.64 -6.05 16.19
CA GLU A 23 -14.96 -4.90 15.35
C GLU A 23 -14.17 -4.90 14.03
N ALA A 24 -12.84 -5.09 14.10
CA ALA A 24 -11.98 -5.15 12.91
C ALA A 24 -12.40 -6.30 11.96
N ARG A 25 -12.70 -7.49 12.51
CA ARG A 25 -13.20 -8.63 11.75
C ARG A 25 -14.53 -8.35 11.07
N GLN A 26 -15.46 -7.72 11.78
CA GLN A 26 -16.76 -7.34 11.23
C GLN A 26 -16.57 -6.35 10.06
N ARG A 27 -15.81 -5.27 10.26
CA ARG A 27 -15.51 -4.29 9.20
C ARG A 27 -14.84 -4.94 8.00
N LEU A 28 -13.88 -5.84 8.22
CA LEU A 28 -13.22 -6.59 7.15
C LEU A 28 -14.23 -7.41 6.34
N THR A 29 -15.06 -8.20 7.01
CA THR A 29 -16.04 -9.07 6.35
C THR A 29 -17.06 -8.26 5.56
N GLU A 30 -17.66 -7.24 6.19
CA GLU A 30 -18.65 -6.37 5.54
C GLU A 30 -18.04 -5.60 4.35
N GLY A 31 -16.81 -5.08 4.50
CA GLY A 31 -16.13 -4.37 3.44
C GLY A 31 -15.78 -5.26 2.24
N LEU A 32 -15.30 -6.47 2.50
CA LEU A 32 -15.01 -7.46 1.45
C LEU A 32 -16.29 -7.91 0.72
N ASP A 33 -17.40 -8.04 1.44
CA ASP A 33 -18.70 -8.35 0.84
C ASP A 33 -19.19 -7.21 -0.06
N ALA A 34 -19.09 -5.99 0.43
CA ALA A 34 -19.48 -4.79 -0.31
C ALA A 34 -18.63 -4.53 -1.56
N ALA A 35 -17.34 -4.85 -1.51
CA ALA A 35 -16.43 -4.65 -2.63
C ALA A 35 -16.70 -5.57 -3.83
N GLY A 36 -17.43 -6.68 -3.66
CA GLY A 36 -17.80 -7.59 -4.75
C GLY A 36 -16.58 -8.12 -5.51
N ALA A 37 -15.58 -8.65 -4.78
CA ALA A 37 -14.31 -9.05 -5.36
C ALA A 37 -14.45 -10.10 -6.48
N ASP A 38 -13.55 -10.00 -7.46
CA ASP A 38 -13.36 -11.01 -8.50
C ASP A 38 -13.19 -12.42 -7.88
N PRO A 39 -13.69 -13.49 -8.49
CA PRO A 39 -13.49 -14.86 -8.01
C PRO A 39 -12.02 -15.22 -7.72
N ALA A 40 -11.07 -14.80 -8.57
CA ALA A 40 -9.66 -15.07 -8.37
C ALA A 40 -9.12 -14.37 -7.10
N VAL A 41 -9.55 -13.14 -6.82
CA VAL A 41 -9.22 -12.43 -5.57
C VAL A 41 -9.82 -13.17 -4.37
N THR A 42 -11.07 -13.62 -4.51
CA THR A 42 -11.76 -14.38 -3.44
C THR A 42 -11.01 -15.68 -3.12
N ASP A 43 -10.62 -16.44 -4.13
CA ASP A 43 -9.87 -17.69 -3.98
C ASP A 43 -8.50 -17.45 -3.33
N ALA A 44 -7.80 -16.38 -3.70
CA ALA A 44 -6.54 -15.98 -3.09
C ALA A 44 -6.70 -15.69 -1.59
N TRP A 45 -7.75 -14.98 -1.17
CA TRP A 45 -8.04 -14.73 0.25
C TRP A 45 -8.37 -16.01 1.01
N LEU A 46 -9.18 -16.88 0.42
CA LEU A 46 -9.58 -18.16 1.05
C LEU A 46 -8.42 -19.13 1.18
N SER A 47 -7.45 -19.07 0.26
CA SER A 47 -6.27 -19.94 0.22
C SER A 47 -5.12 -19.51 1.15
N LEU A 48 -5.27 -18.40 1.88
CA LEU A 48 -4.23 -17.94 2.82
C LEU A 48 -3.90 -19.01 3.84
N SER A 49 -2.59 -19.24 4.05
CA SER A 49 -2.11 -20.11 5.11
C SER A 49 -2.45 -19.56 6.49
N ASP A 50 -2.48 -20.42 7.52
CA ASP A 50 -2.74 -19.98 8.89
C ASP A 50 -1.72 -18.95 9.39
N VAL A 51 -0.48 -19.01 8.91
CA VAL A 51 0.54 -18.00 9.20
C VAL A 51 0.11 -16.63 8.64
N ARG A 52 -0.28 -16.59 7.36
CA ARG A 52 -0.72 -15.36 6.71
C ARG A 52 -2.01 -14.79 7.29
N ARG A 53 -2.91 -15.67 7.73
CA ARG A 53 -4.14 -15.22 8.41
C ARG A 53 -3.83 -14.55 9.75
N ARG A 54 -2.87 -15.07 10.53
CA ARG A 54 -2.43 -14.44 11.79
C ARG A 54 -1.71 -13.10 11.55
N GLU A 55 -0.85 -13.03 10.54
CA GLU A 55 -0.18 -11.78 10.13
C GLU A 55 -1.20 -10.73 9.70
N LEU A 56 -2.17 -11.13 8.89
CA LEU A 56 -3.27 -10.26 8.45
C LEU A 56 -4.15 -9.81 9.62
N ALA A 57 -4.48 -10.70 10.55
CA ALA A 57 -5.25 -10.34 11.73
C ALA A 57 -4.55 -9.27 12.58
N ARG A 58 -3.23 -9.42 12.77
CA ARG A 58 -2.41 -8.39 13.43
C ARG A 58 -2.46 -7.07 12.68
N LEU A 59 -2.33 -7.12 11.35
CA LEU A 59 -2.38 -5.94 10.49
C LEU A 59 -3.70 -5.17 10.65
N VAL A 60 -4.84 -5.85 10.48
CA VAL A 60 -6.15 -5.19 10.51
C VAL A 60 -6.59 -4.78 11.92
N LEU A 61 -6.07 -5.44 12.94
CA LEU A 61 -6.31 -5.09 14.34
C LEU A 61 -5.54 -3.84 14.76
N LEU A 62 -4.33 -3.64 14.24
CA LEU A 62 -3.43 -2.58 14.68
C LEU A 62 -3.33 -1.40 13.72
N SER A 63 -3.96 -1.48 12.54
CA SER A 63 -3.87 -0.44 11.52
C SER A 63 -5.20 -0.22 10.80
N ASP A 64 -5.93 0.83 11.18
CA ASP A 64 -7.12 1.28 10.45
C ASP A 64 -6.82 1.58 8.98
N PHE A 65 -5.65 2.18 8.70
CA PHE A 65 -5.20 2.42 7.33
C PHE A 65 -5.16 1.13 6.51
N ALA A 66 -4.60 0.06 7.07
CA ALA A 66 -4.48 -1.22 6.37
C ALA A 66 -5.86 -1.87 6.18
N LEU A 67 -6.71 -1.84 7.20
CA LEU A 67 -8.08 -2.34 7.12
C LEU A 67 -8.87 -1.60 6.02
N ASP A 68 -8.85 -0.26 6.02
CA ASP A 68 -9.54 0.55 5.01
C ASP A 68 -9.00 0.31 3.60
N ALA A 69 -7.68 0.15 3.44
CA ALA A 69 -7.07 -0.17 2.16
C ALA A 69 -7.56 -1.52 1.62
N LEU A 70 -7.61 -2.54 2.46
CA LEU A 70 -7.99 -3.90 2.08
C LEU A 70 -9.49 -4.03 1.79
N VAL A 71 -10.36 -3.39 2.57
CA VAL A 71 -11.81 -3.42 2.31
C VAL A 71 -12.18 -2.63 1.06
N THR A 72 -11.47 -1.55 0.77
CA THR A 72 -11.69 -0.74 -0.43
C THR A 72 -11.16 -1.42 -1.69
N ARG A 73 -10.04 -2.13 -1.60
CA ARG A 73 -9.36 -2.79 -2.71
C ARG A 73 -8.82 -4.17 -2.29
N PRO A 74 -9.68 -5.20 -2.24
CA PRO A 74 -9.30 -6.55 -1.82
C PRO A 74 -8.15 -7.17 -2.62
N ALA A 75 -7.97 -6.77 -3.89
CA ALA A 75 -6.88 -7.25 -4.76
C ALA A 75 -5.47 -6.80 -4.31
N LEU A 76 -5.36 -5.86 -3.36
CA LEU A 76 -4.05 -5.43 -2.84
C LEU A 76 -3.30 -6.57 -2.15
N LEU A 77 -4.00 -7.41 -1.39
CA LEU A 77 -3.36 -8.51 -0.67
C LEU A 77 -2.80 -9.59 -1.59
N PRO A 78 -3.57 -10.16 -2.53
CA PRO A 78 -2.99 -11.04 -3.56
C PRO A 78 -1.83 -10.41 -4.30
N GLY A 79 -1.94 -9.16 -4.73
CA GLY A 79 -0.85 -8.46 -5.44
C GLY A 79 0.45 -8.37 -4.63
N LEU A 80 0.36 -8.12 -3.32
CA LEU A 80 1.54 -8.10 -2.43
C LEU A 80 2.12 -9.50 -2.20
N ILE A 81 1.30 -10.54 -2.19
CA ILE A 81 1.75 -11.93 -2.10
C ILE A 81 2.49 -12.31 -3.39
N ASP A 82 1.88 -12.07 -4.53
CA ASP A 82 2.42 -12.45 -5.84
C ASP A 82 3.75 -11.73 -6.16
N SER A 83 3.89 -10.48 -5.71
CA SER A 83 5.13 -9.72 -5.85
C SER A 83 6.23 -10.10 -4.85
N GLY A 84 5.92 -10.90 -3.81
CA GLY A 84 6.83 -11.24 -2.72
C GLY A 84 7.12 -10.10 -1.75
N GLU A 85 6.36 -9.01 -1.80
CA GLU A 85 6.59 -7.82 -0.95
C GLU A 85 6.24 -8.02 0.53
N LEU A 86 5.49 -9.05 0.84
CA LEU A 86 5.23 -9.40 2.24
C LEU A 86 6.46 -10.00 2.92
N GLU A 87 7.33 -10.67 2.17
CA GLU A 87 8.56 -11.31 2.65
C GLU A 87 9.76 -10.37 2.60
N ALA A 88 9.90 -9.63 1.49
CA ALA A 88 11.05 -8.78 1.24
C ALA A 88 10.65 -7.41 0.70
N ALA A 89 11.24 -6.37 1.29
CA ALA A 89 11.04 -5.02 0.79
C ALA A 89 11.64 -4.88 -0.62
N PRO A 90 10.91 -4.32 -1.59
CA PRO A 90 11.48 -4.00 -2.89
C PRO A 90 12.64 -3.01 -2.73
N ASN A 91 13.62 -3.09 -3.62
CA ASN A 91 14.67 -2.08 -3.70
C ASN A 91 14.17 -0.83 -4.45
N ARG A 92 14.95 0.27 -4.38
CA ARG A 92 14.59 1.55 -4.99
C ARG A 92 14.26 1.41 -6.48
N ALA A 93 15.09 0.73 -7.26
CA ALA A 93 14.88 0.57 -8.70
C ALA A 93 13.54 -0.15 -9.00
N GLN A 94 13.19 -1.19 -8.23
CA GLN A 94 11.90 -1.88 -8.38
C GLN A 94 10.71 -0.96 -8.05
N ILE A 95 10.86 -0.04 -7.08
CA ILE A 95 9.81 0.93 -6.74
C ILE A 95 9.68 1.96 -7.86
N GLU A 96 10.79 2.46 -8.40
CA GLU A 96 10.84 3.42 -9.52
C GLU A 96 10.20 2.84 -10.78
N ASP A 97 10.58 1.62 -11.17
CA ASP A 97 10.02 0.92 -12.34
C ASP A 97 8.51 0.72 -12.20
N ALA A 98 8.06 0.28 -11.03
CA ALA A 98 6.64 0.08 -10.77
C ALA A 98 5.86 1.40 -10.73
N LEU A 99 6.46 2.49 -10.23
CA LEU A 99 5.84 3.82 -10.30
C LEU A 99 5.75 4.31 -11.75
N HIS A 100 6.82 4.15 -12.53
CA HIS A 100 6.83 4.51 -13.94
C HIS A 100 5.69 3.82 -14.70
N GLN A 101 5.52 2.51 -14.49
CA GLN A 101 4.40 1.76 -15.07
C GLN A 101 3.04 2.29 -14.60
N ALA A 102 2.89 2.60 -13.31
CA ALA A 102 1.64 3.14 -12.76
C ALA A 102 1.29 4.53 -13.31
N LEU A 103 2.28 5.33 -13.72
CA LEU A 103 2.10 6.66 -14.30
C LEU A 103 1.99 6.67 -15.83
N ALA A 104 2.28 5.56 -16.50
CA ALA A 104 2.32 5.48 -17.97
C ALA A 104 0.98 5.84 -18.64
N GLU A 105 -0.13 5.59 -17.97
CA GLU A 105 -1.49 5.90 -18.48
C GLU A 105 -2.04 7.23 -17.94
N ALA A 106 -1.25 7.98 -17.19
CA ALA A 106 -1.70 9.27 -16.68
C ALA A 106 -1.53 10.34 -17.76
N ASP A 107 -2.62 10.91 -18.21
CA ASP A 107 -2.70 11.90 -19.30
C ASP A 107 -3.06 13.32 -18.80
N ASP A 108 -3.56 13.42 -17.56
CA ASP A 108 -3.89 14.68 -16.90
C ASP A 108 -3.49 14.66 -15.40
N GLU A 109 -3.56 15.83 -14.77
CA GLU A 109 -3.22 16.00 -13.34
C GLU A 109 -4.12 15.15 -12.43
N ALA A 110 -5.39 14.96 -12.77
CA ALA A 110 -6.32 14.19 -11.98
C ALA A 110 -5.98 12.68 -12.02
N SER A 111 -5.59 12.16 -13.19
CA SER A 111 -5.12 10.78 -13.37
C SER A 111 -3.76 10.56 -12.70
N LEU A 112 -2.83 11.53 -12.79
CA LEU A 112 -1.58 11.52 -12.03
C LEU A 112 -1.84 11.37 -10.52
N HIS A 113 -2.69 12.22 -9.96
CA HIS A 113 -3.02 12.17 -8.53
C HIS A 113 -3.68 10.84 -8.13
N ARG A 114 -4.53 10.27 -8.98
CA ARG A 114 -5.14 8.96 -8.71
C ARG A 114 -4.11 7.85 -8.73
N ALA A 115 -3.21 7.85 -9.72
CA ALA A 115 -2.15 6.86 -9.86
C ALA A 115 -1.18 6.90 -8.67
N LEU A 116 -0.69 8.08 -8.31
CA LEU A 116 0.20 8.28 -7.16
C LEU A 116 -0.45 7.83 -5.84
N ARG A 117 -1.73 8.17 -5.59
CA ARG A 117 -2.43 7.73 -4.37
C ARG A 117 -2.58 6.21 -4.32
N ARG A 118 -2.95 5.57 -5.44
CA ARG A 118 -3.10 4.12 -5.52
C ARG A 118 -1.77 3.41 -5.33
N PHE A 119 -0.73 3.90 -5.99
CA PHE A 119 0.62 3.38 -5.88
C PHE A 119 1.13 3.47 -4.44
N ARG A 120 1.11 4.69 -3.86
CA ARG A 120 1.54 4.91 -2.48
C ARG A 120 0.77 4.04 -1.49
N GLN A 121 -0.55 3.91 -1.64
CA GLN A 121 -1.36 3.08 -0.74
C GLN A 121 -0.95 1.61 -0.80
N ALA A 122 -0.71 1.06 -1.99
CA ALA A 122 -0.28 -0.33 -2.16
C ALA A 122 1.10 -0.57 -1.52
N ARG A 123 2.09 0.30 -1.80
CA ARG A 123 3.44 0.17 -1.23
C ARG A 123 3.44 0.36 0.29
N MET A 124 2.68 1.34 0.79
CA MET A 124 2.56 1.60 2.22
C MET A 124 1.94 0.40 2.95
N LEU A 125 0.97 -0.28 2.36
CA LEU A 125 0.38 -1.49 2.92
C LEU A 125 1.44 -2.59 3.12
N GLY A 126 2.33 -2.81 2.14
CA GLY A 126 3.45 -3.75 2.27
C GLY A 126 4.46 -3.34 3.35
N ILE A 127 4.73 -2.05 3.49
CA ILE A 127 5.61 -1.51 4.56
C ILE A 127 4.99 -1.79 5.93
N VAL A 128 3.71 -1.42 6.14
CA VAL A 128 2.99 -1.62 7.41
C VAL A 128 2.85 -3.10 7.73
N TRP A 129 2.63 -3.95 6.72
CA TRP A 129 2.62 -5.41 6.92
C TRP A 129 3.93 -5.91 7.55
N ARG A 130 5.07 -5.57 6.95
CA ARG A 130 6.38 -6.00 7.46
C ARG A 130 6.69 -5.41 8.83
N ASP A 131 6.36 -4.13 9.04
CA ASP A 131 6.56 -3.44 10.32
C ASP A 131 5.84 -4.18 11.47
N LEU A 132 4.55 -4.45 11.29
CA LEU A 132 3.75 -5.15 12.30
C LEU A 132 4.09 -6.64 12.44
N ASN A 133 4.82 -7.21 11.48
CA ASN A 133 5.23 -8.61 11.48
C ASN A 133 6.74 -8.81 11.71
N GLY A 134 7.43 -7.82 12.29
CA GLY A 134 8.76 -7.98 12.87
C GLY A 134 9.90 -7.31 12.12
N ALA A 135 9.63 -6.41 11.18
CA ALA A 135 10.69 -5.57 10.62
C ALA A 135 11.24 -4.59 11.67
N GLU A 136 12.52 -4.27 11.54
CA GLU A 136 13.16 -3.29 12.41
C GLU A 136 12.64 -1.88 12.13
N MET A 137 12.36 -1.11 13.19
CA MET A 137 11.79 0.24 13.09
C MET A 137 12.57 1.16 12.13
N TRP A 138 13.89 1.12 12.16
CA TRP A 138 14.73 1.95 11.29
C TRP A 138 14.65 1.53 9.82
N GLN A 139 14.44 0.23 9.52
CA GLN A 139 14.18 -0.27 8.16
C GLN A 139 12.84 0.23 7.65
N THR A 140 11.81 0.18 8.49
CA THR A 140 10.50 0.74 8.18
C THR A 140 10.59 2.23 7.87
N ALA A 141 11.27 3.02 8.71
CA ALA A 141 11.46 4.45 8.49
C ALA A 141 12.22 4.76 7.18
N ALA A 142 13.29 4.00 6.90
CA ALA A 142 14.03 4.12 5.65
C ALA A 142 13.15 3.83 4.42
N LYS A 143 12.31 2.80 4.46
CA LYS A 143 11.41 2.45 3.35
C LYS A 143 10.27 3.44 3.16
N VAL A 144 9.78 4.07 4.21
CA VAL A 144 8.80 5.17 4.11
C VAL A 144 9.43 6.38 3.42
N SER A 145 10.67 6.74 3.80
CA SER A 145 11.41 7.85 3.17
C SER A 145 11.71 7.58 1.70
N GLU A 146 12.23 6.38 1.38
CA GLU A 146 12.50 5.96 0.01
C GLU A 146 11.24 6.00 -0.87
N LEU A 147 10.10 5.52 -0.36
CA LEU A 147 8.82 5.60 -1.07
C LEU A 147 8.39 7.05 -1.33
N ALA A 148 8.57 7.94 -0.34
CA ALA A 148 8.23 9.35 -0.49
C ALA A 148 9.11 10.03 -1.53
N GLU A 149 10.43 9.79 -1.51
CA GLU A 149 11.38 10.31 -2.50
C GLU A 149 11.00 9.87 -3.91
N VAL A 150 10.80 8.57 -4.14
CA VAL A 150 10.42 8.02 -5.44
C VAL A 150 9.10 8.62 -5.94
N CYS A 151 8.10 8.76 -5.07
CA CYS A 151 6.83 9.37 -5.45
C CYS A 151 6.99 10.86 -5.85
N LEU A 152 7.82 11.62 -5.13
CA LEU A 152 8.09 13.03 -5.44
C LEU A 152 8.85 13.19 -6.75
N GLU A 153 9.90 12.40 -6.95
CA GLU A 153 10.69 12.40 -8.19
C GLU A 153 9.85 12.00 -9.40
N GLY A 154 9.06 10.93 -9.28
CA GLY A 154 8.16 10.50 -10.34
C GLY A 154 7.08 11.53 -10.68
N ALA A 155 6.49 12.17 -9.66
CA ALA A 155 5.52 13.23 -9.87
C ALA A 155 6.15 14.45 -10.56
N LEU A 156 7.35 14.87 -10.12
CA LEU A 156 8.08 15.97 -10.71
C LEU A 156 8.44 15.70 -12.17
N GLY A 157 9.01 14.54 -12.48
CA GLY A 157 9.35 14.17 -13.85
C GLY A 157 8.14 14.11 -14.77
N TRP A 158 6.99 13.63 -14.27
CA TRP A 158 5.75 13.65 -15.02
C TRP A 158 5.29 15.10 -15.31
N LEU A 159 5.28 15.96 -14.28
CA LEU A 159 4.88 17.37 -14.41
C LEU A 159 5.80 18.13 -15.36
N GLU A 160 7.12 17.97 -15.26
CA GLU A 160 8.09 18.57 -16.17
C GLU A 160 7.80 18.19 -17.62
N THR A 161 7.56 16.91 -17.90
CA THR A 161 7.27 16.43 -19.24
C THR A 161 5.96 17.00 -19.80
N HIS A 162 4.91 17.06 -18.97
CA HIS A 162 3.58 17.46 -19.43
C HIS A 162 3.34 18.98 -19.43
N LEU A 163 4.06 19.72 -18.58
CA LEU A 163 3.92 21.17 -18.50
C LEU A 163 4.93 21.94 -19.35
N ALA A 164 6.09 21.36 -19.65
CA ALA A 164 7.13 22.00 -20.47
C ALA A 164 6.64 22.51 -21.84
N PRO A 165 5.76 21.81 -22.57
CA PRO A 165 5.21 22.32 -23.83
C PRO A 165 4.41 23.61 -23.68
N ARG A 166 3.81 23.84 -22.52
CA ARG A 166 2.97 25.02 -22.23
C ARG A 166 3.73 26.15 -21.54
N TRP A 167 4.65 25.81 -20.62
CA TRP A 167 5.26 26.76 -19.69
C TRP A 167 6.77 26.89 -19.86
N GLY A 168 7.40 26.05 -20.68
CA GLY A 168 8.84 25.94 -20.77
C GLY A 168 9.42 25.10 -19.61
N SER A 169 10.70 24.78 -19.70
CA SER A 169 11.41 24.07 -18.62
C SER A 169 11.90 25.06 -17.55
N PRO A 170 11.88 24.68 -16.27
CA PRO A 170 12.42 25.51 -15.20
C PRO A 170 13.90 25.85 -15.46
N ALA A 171 14.27 27.12 -15.35
CA ALA A 171 15.69 27.50 -15.38
C ALA A 171 16.31 27.25 -14.01
N PRO A 172 17.56 26.75 -13.95
CA PRO A 172 18.25 26.61 -12.67
C PRO A 172 18.45 27.99 -12.04
N VAL A 173 17.96 28.18 -10.81
CA VAL A 173 18.12 29.43 -10.06
C VAL A 173 19.40 29.33 -9.23
N SER A 174 20.39 30.14 -9.55
CA SER A 174 21.59 30.28 -8.70
C SER A 174 21.25 31.18 -7.52
N TYR A 175 21.11 30.61 -6.34
CA TYR A 175 21.02 31.38 -5.09
C TYR A 175 22.41 31.84 -4.65
N THR A 176 22.93 32.88 -5.34
CA THR A 176 24.24 33.48 -4.97
C THR A 176 24.13 34.58 -3.92
N HIS A 177 22.96 34.81 -3.29
CA HIS A 177 22.78 35.85 -2.29
C HIS A 177 22.08 35.34 -1.03
N LEU A 178 22.81 34.53 -0.25
CA LEU A 178 22.65 34.44 1.20
C LEU A 178 24.01 34.76 1.84
N THR A 179 24.45 35.98 1.68
CA THR A 179 25.44 36.59 2.60
C THR A 179 24.63 37.26 3.70
N LEU A 180 24.63 36.63 4.86
CA LEU A 180 24.35 37.25 6.15
C LEU A 180 25.60 37.97 6.63
#